data_fd02d718fbdfb416d67be685cdbb1120
#
_entry.id   fd02d718fbdfb416d67be685cdbb1120
#
_cell.length_a   1.000
_cell.length_b   1.000
_cell.length_c   1.000
_cell.angle_alpha   90.00
_cell.angle_beta   90.00
_cell.angle_gamma   90.00
#
_symmetry.space_group_name_H-M   'P 1'
#
loop_
_entity.id
_entity.type
_entity.pdbx_description
1 polymer ?
#
loop_
_entity_poly.entity_id
_entity_poly.type
_entity_poly.pdbx_seq_one_letter_code
_entity_poly.pdbx_strand_id
1 'polypeptide(L)'
;VTNVTPTAQTMITDYSALGSWIGLCTGAPGSTNAPANEATGGSPAYARQETSWTVSGATAIGGSVTLNVPAGTYNYMIMCSASTGNTMVDWCAISPQVASGQTTITITPLATAS
;
A
#
# COMPACT_ATOMS: atom_id res chain seq x y z
N VAL A 1 16.64 -17.29 7.72
CA VAL A 1 17.04 -17.88 6.42
C VAL A 1 17.12 -16.76 5.39
N THR A 2 18.22 -16.71 4.68
CA THR A 2 18.40 -15.73 3.61
C THR A 2 18.17 -16.42 2.26
N ASN A 3 17.28 -15.85 1.44
CA ASN A 3 17.01 -16.37 0.11
C ASN A 3 18.14 -16.00 -0.84
N VAL A 4 18.53 -16.94 -1.72
CA VAL A 4 19.38 -16.61 -2.85
C VAL A 4 18.61 -15.76 -3.85
N THR A 5 19.31 -14.96 -4.66
CA THR A 5 18.68 -13.98 -5.54
C THR A 5 17.61 -14.55 -6.47
N PRO A 6 17.80 -15.68 -7.17
CA PRO A 6 16.72 -16.21 -8.03
C PRO A 6 15.49 -16.64 -7.24
N THR A 7 15.63 -17.19 -6.04
CA THR A 7 14.50 -17.56 -5.18
C THR A 7 13.78 -16.32 -4.70
N ALA A 8 14.53 -15.31 -4.22
CA ALA A 8 13.95 -14.05 -3.76
C ALA A 8 13.20 -13.33 -4.89
N GLN A 9 13.73 -13.37 -6.12
CA GLN A 9 13.07 -12.76 -7.27
C GLN A 9 11.75 -13.46 -7.59
N THR A 10 11.70 -14.78 -7.53
CA THR A 10 10.46 -15.53 -7.73
C THR A 10 9.44 -15.18 -6.66
N MET A 11 9.85 -15.13 -5.39
CA MET A 11 8.97 -14.80 -4.29
C MET A 11 8.40 -13.39 -4.44
N ILE A 12 9.23 -12.40 -4.76
CA ILE A 12 8.75 -11.02 -4.88
C ILE A 12 7.87 -10.83 -6.12
N THR A 13 8.12 -11.57 -7.20
CA THR A 13 7.26 -11.56 -8.39
C THR A 13 5.89 -12.09 -8.04
N ASP A 14 5.80 -13.22 -7.35
CA ASP A 14 4.54 -13.80 -6.92
C ASP A 14 3.83 -12.90 -5.91
N TYR A 15 4.57 -12.31 -4.98
CA TYR A 15 4.03 -11.39 -3.97
C TYR A 15 3.42 -10.15 -4.64
N SER A 16 4.13 -9.52 -5.56
CA SER A 16 3.65 -8.30 -6.22
C SER A 16 2.42 -8.55 -7.11
N ALA A 17 2.22 -9.80 -7.54
CA ALA A 17 1.04 -10.18 -8.30
C ALA A 17 -0.22 -10.33 -7.43
N LEU A 18 -0.08 -10.38 -6.09
CA LEU A 18 -1.21 -10.53 -5.18
C LEU A 18 -2.07 -9.28 -5.09
N GLY A 19 -1.51 -8.11 -5.33
CA GLY A 19 -2.27 -6.88 -5.30
C GLY A 19 -1.51 -5.69 -5.84
N SER A 20 -2.23 -4.73 -6.38
CA SER A 20 -1.65 -3.51 -6.94
C SER A 20 -2.40 -2.26 -6.49
N TRP A 21 -3.40 -2.39 -5.64
CA TRP A 21 -4.19 -1.26 -5.14
C TRP A 21 -3.64 -0.79 -3.80
N ILE A 22 -3.22 0.46 -3.75
CA ILE A 22 -2.56 1.07 -2.60
C ILE A 22 -3.54 1.98 -1.88
N GLY A 23 -3.56 1.88 -0.56
CA GLY A 23 -4.40 2.72 0.29
C GLY A 23 -3.67 3.16 1.54
N LEU A 24 -4.34 3.97 2.35
CA LEU A 24 -3.80 4.57 3.56
C LEU A 24 -4.74 4.31 4.74
N CYS A 25 -4.15 4.13 5.91
CA CYS A 25 -4.88 3.95 7.16
C CYS A 25 -4.36 4.90 8.23
N THR A 26 -5.27 5.32 9.12
CA THR A 26 -4.94 6.18 10.26
C THR A 26 -4.50 5.39 11.49
N GLY A 27 -4.71 4.09 11.51
CA GLY A 27 -4.33 3.19 12.58
C GLY A 27 -4.04 1.81 12.03
N ALA A 28 -3.59 0.89 12.89
CA ALA A 28 -3.21 -0.45 12.47
C ALA A 28 -4.35 -1.15 11.70
N PRO A 29 -4.07 -1.65 10.49
CA PRO A 29 -5.12 -2.26 9.65
C PRO A 29 -5.62 -3.62 10.13
N GLY A 30 -4.88 -4.28 11.00
CA GLY A 30 -5.24 -5.61 11.48
C GLY A 30 -4.65 -6.74 10.66
N SER A 31 -5.10 -7.96 10.91
CA SER A 31 -4.52 -9.18 10.34
C SER A 31 -5.48 -9.97 9.45
N THR A 32 -6.57 -9.34 9.01
CA THR A 32 -7.54 -9.96 8.11
C THR A 32 -7.56 -9.20 6.78
N ASN A 33 -8.31 -9.70 5.82
CA ASN A 33 -8.47 -9.02 4.54
C ASN A 33 -9.35 -7.75 4.63
N ALA A 34 -9.98 -7.50 5.78
CA ALA A 34 -10.77 -6.31 6.03
C ALA A 34 -9.90 -5.25 6.73
N PRO A 35 -9.42 -4.22 6.01
CA PRO A 35 -8.54 -3.23 6.62
C PRO A 35 -9.31 -2.37 7.63
N ALA A 36 -8.83 -2.36 8.87
CA ALA A 36 -9.33 -1.45 9.88
C ALA A 36 -8.72 -0.07 9.68
N ASN A 37 -9.46 0.98 10.05
CA ASN A 37 -8.98 2.36 10.06
C ASN A 37 -8.56 2.91 8.68
N GLU A 38 -9.06 2.32 7.61
CA GLU A 38 -8.80 2.86 6.28
C GLU A 38 -9.39 4.26 6.14
N ALA A 39 -8.67 5.15 5.44
CA ALA A 39 -9.15 6.49 5.16
C ALA A 39 -10.50 6.47 4.45
N THR A 40 -11.36 7.44 4.75
CA THR A 40 -12.68 7.56 4.11
C THR A 40 -13.07 9.02 4.00
N GLY A 41 -13.90 9.33 3.04
CA GLY A 41 -14.50 10.65 2.90
C GLY A 41 -13.62 11.66 2.20
N GLY A 42 -13.95 12.91 2.36
CA GLY A 42 -13.29 14.03 1.70
C GLY A 42 -13.96 14.43 0.41
N SER A 43 -13.43 15.49 -0.19
CA SER A 43 -13.90 16.03 -1.47
C SER A 43 -12.70 16.63 -2.22
N PRO A 44 -12.11 15.94 -3.21
CA PRO A 44 -12.46 14.61 -3.72
C PRO A 44 -12.34 13.51 -2.66
N ALA A 45 -13.20 12.50 -2.76
CA ALA A 45 -13.23 11.42 -1.78
C ALA A 45 -12.00 10.53 -1.89
N TYR A 46 -11.55 9.99 -0.74
CA TYR A 46 -10.49 8.99 -0.71
C TYR A 46 -10.89 7.77 -1.55
N ALA A 47 -9.94 7.27 -2.30
CA ALA A 47 -10.04 5.99 -3.00
C ALA A 47 -8.65 5.39 -3.14
N ARG A 48 -8.56 4.06 -3.08
CA ARG A 48 -7.31 3.35 -3.37
C ARG A 48 -6.88 3.64 -4.79
N GLN A 49 -5.56 3.70 -5.02
CA GLN A 49 -4.99 3.95 -6.34
C GLN A 49 -4.15 2.76 -6.79
N GLU A 50 -4.26 2.41 -8.06
CA GLU A 50 -3.50 1.28 -8.62
C GLU A 50 -2.07 1.71 -8.93
N THR A 51 -1.11 0.86 -8.50
CA THR A 51 0.30 1.00 -8.88
C THR A 51 0.66 -0.07 -9.91
N SER A 52 1.79 0.14 -10.60
CA SER A 52 2.38 -0.86 -11.48
C SER A 52 3.69 -1.32 -10.89
N TRP A 53 3.80 -2.60 -10.57
CA TRP A 53 5.00 -3.17 -9.98
C TRP A 53 6.06 -3.47 -11.05
N THR A 54 7.32 -3.12 -10.74
CA THR A 54 8.49 -3.49 -11.52
C THR A 54 9.42 -4.30 -10.62
N VAL A 55 9.75 -5.51 -11.03
CA VAL A 55 10.62 -6.40 -10.25
C VAL A 55 12.05 -6.29 -10.77
N SER A 56 12.99 -6.08 -9.84
CA SER A 56 14.42 -6.05 -10.12
C SER A 56 15.15 -6.76 -8.98
N GLY A 57 15.78 -7.90 -9.27
CA GLY A 57 16.41 -8.73 -8.24
C GLY A 57 15.38 -9.21 -7.21
N ALA A 58 15.62 -8.91 -5.94
CA ALA A 58 14.75 -9.28 -4.83
C ALA A 58 13.79 -8.15 -4.44
N THR A 59 13.63 -7.13 -5.28
CA THR A 59 12.86 -5.93 -4.96
C THR A 59 11.78 -5.71 -6.00
N ALA A 60 10.58 -5.36 -5.56
CA ALA A 60 9.51 -4.85 -6.41
C ALA A 60 9.25 -3.40 -6.05
N ILE A 61 9.29 -2.54 -7.05
CA ILE A 61 9.03 -1.11 -6.90
C ILE A 61 7.73 -0.80 -7.63
N GLY A 62 6.77 -0.20 -6.91
CA GLY A 62 5.55 0.29 -7.52
C GLY A 62 5.74 1.70 -8.03
N GLY A 63 5.02 2.06 -9.08
CA GLY A 63 4.92 3.45 -9.51
C GLY A 63 4.27 4.30 -8.42
N SER A 64 4.66 5.58 -8.33
CA SER A 64 4.08 6.49 -7.36
C SER A 64 2.57 6.64 -7.60
N VAL A 65 1.80 6.61 -6.52
CA VAL A 65 0.35 6.84 -6.54
C VAL A 65 0.03 8.05 -5.69
N THR A 66 -0.97 8.81 -6.09
CA THR A 66 -1.43 10.00 -5.37
C THR A 66 -2.85 9.75 -4.88
N LEU A 67 -3.03 9.85 -3.57
CA LEU A 67 -4.31 9.58 -2.93
C LEU A 67 -4.90 10.87 -2.38
N ASN A 68 -6.20 11.08 -2.61
CA ASN A 68 -6.94 12.16 -1.98
C ASN A 68 -7.31 11.75 -0.57
N VAL A 69 -7.07 12.63 0.41
CA VAL A 69 -7.38 12.35 1.81
C VAL A 69 -7.98 13.59 2.50
N PRO A 70 -8.95 13.41 3.40
CA PRO A 70 -9.39 14.48 4.29
C PRO A 70 -8.37 14.70 5.41
N ALA A 71 -8.63 15.68 6.28
CA ALA A 71 -7.78 15.94 7.43
C ALA A 71 -7.61 14.68 8.28
N GLY A 72 -6.40 14.43 8.72
CA GLY A 72 -6.04 13.27 9.54
C GLY A 72 -4.56 12.98 9.50
N THR A 73 -4.13 11.98 10.26
CA THR A 73 -2.76 11.50 10.26
C THR A 73 -2.75 10.05 9.74
N TYR A 74 -1.99 9.80 8.70
CA TYR A 74 -1.97 8.51 8.01
C TYR A 74 -0.63 7.83 8.30
N ASN A 75 -0.67 6.73 9.04
CA ASN A 75 0.50 6.04 9.59
C ASN A 75 0.80 4.69 8.93
N TYR A 76 -0.10 4.19 8.08
CA TYR A 76 0.01 2.86 7.49
C TYR A 76 -0.39 2.88 6.03
N MET A 77 0.33 2.09 5.23
CA MET A 77 0.00 1.84 3.83
C MET A 77 -0.53 0.42 3.72
N ILE A 78 -1.57 0.23 2.93
CA ILE A 78 -2.11 -1.10 2.64
C ILE A 78 -1.96 -1.44 1.16
N MET A 79 -1.83 -2.74 0.89
CA MET A 79 -1.82 -3.30 -0.45
C MET A 79 -3.03 -4.22 -0.59
N CYS A 80 -3.85 -3.96 -1.60
CA CYS A 80 -5.10 -4.67 -1.81
C CYS A 80 -5.16 -5.26 -3.22
N SER A 81 -5.95 -6.32 -3.38
CA SER A 81 -6.16 -6.94 -4.69
C SER A 81 -7.26 -6.28 -5.51
N ALA A 82 -8.03 -5.37 -4.92
CA ALA A 82 -9.09 -4.65 -5.60
C ALA A 82 -9.20 -3.22 -5.08
N SER A 83 -9.88 -2.37 -5.85
CA SER A 83 -10.06 -0.95 -5.52
C SER A 83 -10.94 -0.72 -4.31
N THR A 84 -11.77 -1.69 -3.93
CA THR A 84 -12.71 -1.58 -2.82
C THR A 84 -12.87 -2.92 -2.12
N GLY A 85 -13.51 -2.87 -0.95
CA GLY A 85 -13.91 -4.07 -0.23
C GLY A 85 -12.81 -4.68 0.62
N ASN A 86 -13.07 -5.88 1.12
CA ASN A 86 -12.20 -6.60 2.02
C ASN A 86 -11.19 -7.42 1.22
N THR A 87 -10.23 -6.71 0.61
CA THR A 87 -9.26 -7.28 -0.31
C THR A 87 -7.81 -6.97 0.07
N MET A 88 -7.57 -6.59 1.33
CA MET A 88 -6.21 -6.31 1.82
C MET A 88 -5.38 -7.58 1.80
N VAL A 89 -4.18 -7.46 1.21
CA VAL A 89 -3.21 -8.54 1.10
C VAL A 89 -2.09 -8.36 2.11
N ASP A 90 -1.64 -7.12 2.30
CA ASP A 90 -0.54 -6.80 3.21
C ASP A 90 -0.59 -5.33 3.60
N TRP A 91 0.21 -4.96 4.59
CA TRP A 91 0.33 -3.58 5.03
C TRP A 91 1.69 -3.34 5.69
N CYS A 92 2.07 -2.09 5.78
CA CYS A 92 3.27 -1.70 6.52
C CYS A 92 3.06 -0.33 7.15
N ALA A 93 3.84 -0.06 8.21
CA ALA A 93 3.90 1.27 8.80
C ALA A 93 4.70 2.19 7.88
N ILE A 94 4.29 3.44 7.82
CA ILE A 94 5.01 4.50 7.09
C ILE A 94 5.28 5.66 8.04
N SER A 95 6.18 6.56 7.65
CA SER A 95 6.36 7.81 8.37
C SER A 95 5.02 8.56 8.38
N PRO A 96 4.58 9.09 9.53
CA PRO A 96 3.27 9.73 9.61
C PRO A 96 3.11 10.86 8.58
N GLN A 97 2.01 10.81 7.84
CA GLN A 97 1.64 11.82 6.87
C GLN A 97 0.47 12.61 7.44
N VAL A 98 0.70 13.86 7.80
CA VAL A 98 -0.31 14.72 8.44
C VAL A 98 -0.99 15.56 7.38
N ALA A 99 -2.32 15.45 7.31
CA ALA A 99 -3.16 16.31 6.48
C ALA A 99 -3.94 17.24 7.39
N SER A 100 -3.69 18.55 7.31
CA SER A 100 -4.41 19.54 8.11
C SER A 100 -5.75 19.90 7.50
N GLY A 101 -6.02 19.50 6.27
CA GLY A 101 -7.26 19.65 5.54
C GLY A 101 -7.24 18.71 4.34
N GLN A 102 -8.25 18.84 3.48
CA GLN A 102 -8.29 18.07 2.24
C GLN A 102 -7.02 18.29 1.43
N THR A 103 -6.30 17.22 1.10
CA THR A 103 -5.05 17.28 0.35
C THR A 103 -4.79 15.96 -0.37
N THR A 104 -3.62 15.85 -0.97
CA THR A 104 -3.15 14.61 -1.58
C THR A 104 -1.87 14.13 -0.89
N ILE A 105 -1.71 12.81 -0.84
CA ILE A 105 -0.48 12.17 -0.35
C ILE A 105 0.04 11.27 -1.45
N THR A 106 1.32 11.41 -1.80
CA THR A 106 1.97 10.60 -2.81
C THR A 106 2.79 9.50 -2.14
N ILE A 107 2.56 8.25 -2.54
CA ILE A 107 3.24 7.07 -2.01
C ILE A 107 3.94 6.34 -3.14
N THR A 108 5.18 5.93 -2.91
CA THR A 108 5.91 5.03 -3.82
C THR A 108 6.08 3.69 -3.11
N PRO A 109 5.29 2.67 -3.45
CA PRO A 109 5.36 1.38 -2.76
C PRO A 109 6.64 0.64 -3.09
N LEU A 110 7.16 -0.08 -2.09
CA LEU A 110 8.38 -0.87 -2.22
C LEU A 110 8.21 -2.18 -1.45
N ALA A 111 8.53 -3.29 -2.07
CA ALA A 111 8.55 -4.59 -1.42
C ALA A 111 9.90 -5.27 -1.67
N THR A 112 10.45 -5.93 -0.65
CA THR A 112 11.73 -6.61 -0.72
C THR A 112 11.58 -8.01 -0.15
N ALA A 113 12.09 -9.01 -0.88
CA ALA A 113 12.22 -10.38 -0.38
C ALA A 113 13.63 -10.61 0.16
N SER A 114 13.73 -11.31 1.28
CA SER A 114 15.02 -11.59 1.91
C SER A 114 15.09 -13.00 2.46
#